data_ff8f5ff80c9b3f8d31b450d4e91c9537
#
_entry.id   ff8f5ff80c9b3f8d31b450d4e91c9537
#
_cell.length_a   1.000
_cell.length_b   1.000
_cell.length_c   1.000
_cell.angle_alpha   90.00
_cell.angle_beta   90.00
_cell.angle_gamma   90.00
#
_symmetry.space_group_name_H-M   'P 1'
#
loop_
_entity.id
_entity.type
_entity.pdbx_description
1 polymer ?
#
loop_
_entity_poly.entity_id
_entity_poly.type
_entity_poly.pdbx_seq_one_letter_code
_entity_poly.pdbx_strand_id
1 'polypeptide(L)'
;MGRIDVKCLASGSTGNAYAVDDGESALLLEAGLPAKKILSGFLPLLPRVAGCLITHEHGDHACGAVGLARRGIDLYATAGTLTGISGVVPAHRRHEVKVGVQLHIGSWIILPFETEHDAAEPVGYLLYSLAAQEKLLFATDTYYIPNTFRSLNIVMVECNYSRDLLEENIKAGRILGLLKSRLLRSHFSLDNVKGFLAANDLSECR
;
A
#
# COMPACT_ATOMS: atom_id res chain seq x y z
N MET A 1 -14.28 19.88 -10.26
CA MET A 1 -13.50 18.66 -10.31
C MET A 1 -13.56 17.98 -8.96
N GLY A 2 -13.75 16.66 -8.94
CA GLY A 2 -13.66 15.87 -7.71
C GLY A 2 -12.23 15.90 -7.14
N ARG A 3 -12.06 15.39 -5.93
CA ARG A 3 -10.74 15.17 -5.31
C ARG A 3 -10.66 13.72 -4.88
N ILE A 4 -9.45 13.19 -4.80
CA ILE A 4 -9.22 11.89 -4.17
C ILE A 4 -9.45 12.04 -2.65
N ASP A 5 -10.37 11.27 -2.10
CA ASP A 5 -10.56 11.12 -0.65
C ASP A 5 -9.83 9.86 -0.18
N VAL A 6 -9.06 9.98 0.91
CA VAL A 6 -8.32 8.88 1.51
C VAL A 6 -8.92 8.54 2.86
N LYS A 7 -9.28 7.28 3.05
CA LYS A 7 -9.80 6.75 4.32
C LYS A 7 -8.86 5.70 4.86
N CYS A 8 -8.35 5.91 6.06
CA CYS A 8 -7.54 4.95 6.81
C CYS A 8 -8.42 4.22 7.83
N LEU A 9 -8.52 2.90 7.71
CA LEU A 9 -9.19 2.06 8.70
C LEU A 9 -8.20 1.53 9.74
N ALA A 10 -7.00 1.19 9.30
CA ALA A 10 -5.89 0.77 10.14
C ALA A 10 -4.56 1.01 9.42
N SER A 11 -3.52 1.30 10.20
CA SER A 11 -2.15 1.49 9.75
C SER A 11 -1.18 1.01 10.82
N GLY A 12 -0.32 0.05 10.49
CA GLY A 12 0.73 -0.49 11.36
C GLY A 12 0.78 -2.02 11.38
N SER A 13 1.68 -2.57 12.18
CA SER A 13 2.01 -4.01 12.26
C SER A 13 0.87 -4.93 12.72
N THR A 14 -0.27 -4.38 13.12
CA THR A 14 -1.47 -5.16 13.47
C THR A 14 -2.47 -5.26 12.32
N GLY A 15 -2.20 -4.59 11.21
CA GLY A 15 -2.95 -4.63 9.96
C GLY A 15 -3.07 -3.28 9.28
N ASN A 16 -2.99 -3.33 7.97
CA ASN A 16 -3.08 -2.18 7.08
C ASN A 16 -4.32 -2.30 6.21
N ALA A 17 -5.14 -1.28 6.15
CA ALA A 17 -6.33 -1.22 5.29
C ALA A 17 -6.74 0.22 5.05
N TYR A 18 -6.76 0.62 3.79
CA TYR A 18 -7.14 1.96 3.36
C TYR A 18 -8.14 1.87 2.21
N ALA A 19 -8.83 2.97 1.96
CA ALA A 19 -9.61 3.14 0.74
C ALA A 19 -9.30 4.50 0.13
N VAL A 20 -9.24 4.56 -1.19
CA VAL A 20 -9.15 5.78 -1.98
C VAL A 20 -10.38 5.88 -2.88
N ASP A 21 -11.01 7.04 -2.91
CA ASP A 21 -12.29 7.28 -3.59
C ASP A 21 -12.19 8.60 -4.38
N ASP A 22 -12.48 8.57 -5.66
CA ASP A 22 -12.48 9.76 -6.52
C ASP A 22 -13.90 10.30 -6.82
N GLY A 23 -14.91 9.67 -6.20
CA GLY A 23 -16.32 9.98 -6.39
C GLY A 23 -16.99 9.14 -7.48
N GLU A 24 -16.24 8.60 -8.46
CA GLU A 24 -16.73 7.69 -9.50
C GLU A 24 -16.49 6.23 -9.10
N SER A 25 -15.27 5.87 -8.73
CA SER A 25 -14.95 4.55 -8.20
C SER A 25 -14.00 4.63 -6.99
N ALA A 26 -13.94 3.55 -6.23
CA ALA A 26 -13.06 3.42 -5.08
C ALA A 26 -12.13 2.22 -5.25
N LEU A 27 -10.93 2.30 -4.69
CA LEU A 27 -10.02 1.18 -4.55
C LEU A 27 -9.73 0.94 -3.07
N LEU A 28 -9.67 -0.32 -2.68
CA LEU A 28 -9.08 -0.71 -1.41
C LEU A 28 -7.57 -0.83 -1.60
N LEU A 29 -6.80 -0.34 -0.63
CA LEU A 29 -5.36 -0.53 -0.56
C LEU A 29 -5.08 -1.34 0.70
N GLU A 30 -4.47 -2.50 0.52
CA GLU A 30 -4.21 -3.53 1.52
C GLU A 30 -5.46 -4.25 2.07
N ALA A 31 -5.24 -5.46 2.47
CA ALA A 31 -6.21 -6.35 3.10
C ALA A 31 -5.68 -6.93 4.43
N GLY A 32 -4.97 -6.14 5.22
CA GLY A 32 -4.30 -6.56 6.45
C GLY A 32 -5.20 -6.74 7.67
N LEU A 33 -6.51 -6.66 7.49
CA LEU A 33 -7.50 -6.93 8.53
C LEU A 33 -8.48 -8.01 8.06
N PRO A 34 -9.19 -8.71 9.00
CA PRO A 34 -10.27 -9.64 8.61
C PRO A 34 -11.27 -8.97 7.66
N ALA A 35 -11.63 -9.65 6.56
CA ALA A 35 -12.48 -9.09 5.51
C ALA A 35 -13.79 -8.46 6.04
N LYS A 36 -14.41 -9.07 7.08
CA LYS A 36 -15.61 -8.51 7.71
C LYS A 36 -15.35 -7.11 8.28
N LYS A 37 -14.19 -6.88 8.88
CA LYS A 37 -13.82 -5.60 9.48
C LYS A 37 -13.56 -4.55 8.38
N ILE A 38 -12.87 -4.92 7.29
CA ILE A 38 -12.63 -4.04 6.13
C ILE A 38 -13.96 -3.62 5.51
N LEU A 39 -14.83 -4.57 5.18
CA LEU A 39 -16.13 -4.29 4.56
C LEU A 39 -17.04 -3.46 5.45
N SER A 40 -17.04 -3.70 6.77
CA SER A 40 -17.82 -2.87 7.71
C SER A 40 -17.25 -1.45 7.80
N GLY A 41 -15.93 -1.29 7.80
CA GLY A 41 -15.25 0.01 7.90
C GLY A 41 -15.45 0.88 6.66
N PHE A 42 -15.56 0.26 5.49
CA PHE A 42 -15.75 0.95 4.21
C PHE A 42 -17.15 0.77 3.62
N LEU A 43 -18.13 0.42 4.44
CA LEU A 43 -19.51 0.12 4.00
C LEU A 43 -20.08 1.15 3.01
N PRO A 44 -19.96 2.48 3.22
CA PRO A 44 -20.50 3.46 2.28
C PRO A 44 -19.84 3.45 0.90
N LEU A 45 -18.61 2.92 0.79
CA LEU A 45 -17.85 2.88 -0.46
C LEU A 45 -18.08 1.60 -1.25
N LEU A 46 -18.57 0.52 -0.63
CA LEU A 46 -18.67 -0.81 -1.25
C LEU A 46 -19.35 -0.82 -2.62
N PRO A 47 -20.42 -0.06 -2.88
CA PRO A 47 -21.05 -0.03 -4.20
C PRO A 47 -20.14 0.49 -5.33
N ARG A 48 -19.08 1.22 -5.00
CA ARG A 48 -18.14 1.79 -5.96
C ARG A 48 -16.76 1.13 -5.92
N VAL A 49 -16.53 0.16 -5.01
CA VAL A 49 -15.25 -0.54 -4.95
C VAL A 49 -15.02 -1.34 -6.21
N ALA A 50 -14.02 -0.93 -7.01
CA ALA A 50 -13.63 -1.59 -8.25
C ALA A 50 -12.57 -2.69 -8.04
N GLY A 51 -11.85 -2.69 -6.89
CA GLY A 51 -10.86 -3.71 -6.58
C GLY A 51 -10.05 -3.41 -5.31
N CYS A 52 -9.18 -4.35 -4.97
CA CYS A 52 -8.24 -4.24 -3.86
C CYS A 52 -6.80 -4.45 -4.37
N LEU A 53 -5.94 -3.46 -4.17
CA LEU A 53 -4.51 -3.53 -4.47
C LEU A 53 -3.78 -4.02 -3.22
N ILE A 54 -2.91 -5.02 -3.37
CA ILE A 54 -2.10 -5.57 -2.28
C ILE A 54 -0.63 -5.43 -2.67
N THR A 55 0.18 -4.83 -1.80
CA THR A 55 1.60 -4.57 -2.07
C THR A 55 2.45 -5.82 -1.95
N HIS A 56 2.17 -6.66 -0.93
CA HIS A 56 2.90 -7.89 -0.66
C HIS A 56 2.08 -8.85 0.24
N GLU A 57 2.55 -10.09 0.41
CA GLU A 57 1.81 -11.21 1.00
C GLU A 57 1.80 -11.27 2.54
N HIS A 58 2.52 -10.42 3.26
CA HIS A 58 2.57 -10.48 4.71
C HIS A 58 1.18 -10.35 5.35
N GLY A 59 0.99 -11.00 6.51
CA GLY A 59 -0.33 -11.13 7.12
C GLY A 59 -1.01 -9.81 7.47
N ASP A 60 -0.24 -8.81 7.89
CA ASP A 60 -0.73 -7.46 8.18
C ASP A 60 -1.02 -6.61 6.92
N HIS A 61 -0.82 -7.19 5.73
CA HIS A 61 -1.20 -6.61 4.43
C HIS A 61 -2.21 -7.47 3.66
N ALA A 62 -2.28 -8.78 3.92
CA ALA A 62 -3.03 -9.71 3.06
C ALA A 62 -3.97 -10.69 3.79
N CYS A 63 -4.05 -10.72 5.13
CA CYS A 63 -4.82 -11.73 5.86
C CYS A 63 -6.32 -11.76 5.52
N GLY A 64 -6.90 -10.65 5.10
CA GLY A 64 -8.29 -10.54 4.68
C GLY A 64 -8.54 -10.81 3.20
N ALA A 65 -7.50 -10.93 2.38
CA ALA A 65 -7.56 -10.98 0.92
C ALA A 65 -8.53 -12.06 0.40
N VAL A 66 -8.36 -13.32 0.84
CA VAL A 66 -9.25 -14.43 0.46
C VAL A 66 -10.70 -14.16 0.85
N GLY A 67 -10.90 -13.56 2.03
CA GLY A 67 -12.22 -13.21 2.52
C GLY A 67 -12.89 -12.10 1.70
N LEU A 68 -12.13 -11.11 1.19
CA LEU A 68 -12.60 -10.09 0.26
C LEU A 68 -12.96 -10.70 -1.09
N ALA A 69 -12.07 -11.52 -1.67
CA ALA A 69 -12.29 -12.17 -2.95
C ALA A 69 -13.56 -13.04 -2.95
N ARG A 70 -13.78 -13.82 -1.88
CA ARG A 70 -15.00 -14.62 -1.71
C ARG A 70 -16.29 -13.80 -1.59
N ARG A 71 -16.18 -12.49 -1.33
CA ARG A 71 -17.29 -11.53 -1.26
C ARG A 71 -17.40 -10.63 -2.48
N GLY A 72 -16.69 -10.97 -3.56
CA GLY A 72 -16.83 -10.36 -4.86
C GLY A 72 -15.84 -9.22 -5.15
N ILE A 73 -14.87 -8.96 -4.28
CA ILE A 73 -13.82 -7.95 -4.53
C ILE A 73 -12.69 -8.60 -5.32
N ASP A 74 -12.33 -8.01 -6.46
CA ASP A 74 -11.19 -8.41 -7.26
C ASP A 74 -9.87 -8.01 -6.58
N LEU A 75 -8.90 -8.92 -6.56
CA LEU A 75 -7.58 -8.69 -5.99
C LEU A 75 -6.55 -8.46 -7.08
N TYR A 76 -5.75 -7.43 -6.92
CA TYR A 76 -4.67 -7.04 -7.83
C TYR A 76 -3.35 -7.04 -7.06
N ALA A 77 -2.44 -7.91 -7.44
CA ALA A 77 -1.10 -8.01 -6.86
C ALA A 77 -0.14 -8.71 -7.83
N THR A 78 1.15 -8.69 -7.55
CA THR A 78 2.15 -9.44 -8.33
C THR A 78 1.94 -10.95 -8.22
N ALA A 79 2.54 -11.71 -9.14
CA ALA A 79 2.45 -13.18 -9.14
C ALA A 79 3.01 -13.77 -7.84
N GLY A 80 4.14 -13.25 -7.35
CA GLY A 80 4.76 -13.65 -6.09
C GLY A 80 3.83 -13.41 -4.90
N THR A 81 3.29 -12.19 -4.77
CA THR A 81 2.33 -11.83 -3.73
C THR A 81 1.07 -12.71 -3.77
N LEU A 82 0.46 -12.91 -4.96
CA LEU A 82 -0.73 -13.75 -5.12
C LEU A 82 -0.49 -15.21 -4.76
N THR A 83 0.73 -15.69 -4.94
CA THR A 83 1.14 -17.05 -4.55
C THR A 83 1.41 -17.17 -3.06
N GLY A 84 1.96 -16.11 -2.45
CA GLY A 84 2.28 -16.05 -1.02
C GLY A 84 1.05 -15.84 -0.11
N ILE A 85 -0.07 -15.33 -0.64
CA ILE A 85 -1.29 -15.13 0.15
C ILE A 85 -1.78 -16.46 0.73
N SER A 86 -1.93 -16.52 2.05
CA SER A 86 -2.42 -17.70 2.75
C SER A 86 -3.86 -18.01 2.38
N GLY A 87 -4.07 -19.18 1.77
CA GLY A 87 -5.37 -19.69 1.35
C GLY A 87 -5.63 -19.53 -0.15
N VAL A 88 -6.81 -19.98 -0.59
CA VAL A 88 -7.16 -20.05 -2.01
C VAL A 88 -7.98 -18.83 -2.42
N VAL A 89 -7.38 -17.98 -3.21
CA VAL A 89 -8.08 -16.88 -3.90
C VAL A 89 -8.81 -17.47 -5.12
N PRO A 90 -10.13 -17.25 -5.31
CA PRO A 90 -10.85 -17.70 -6.50
C PRO A 90 -10.17 -17.16 -7.78
N ALA A 91 -9.93 -18.03 -8.75
CA ALA A 91 -9.15 -17.69 -9.95
C ALA A 91 -9.71 -16.48 -10.72
N HIS A 92 -11.04 -16.37 -10.81
CA HIS A 92 -11.73 -15.26 -11.48
C HIS A 92 -11.69 -13.92 -10.71
N ARG A 93 -11.12 -13.91 -9.50
CA ARG A 93 -10.91 -12.72 -8.65
C ARG A 93 -9.43 -12.39 -8.46
N ARG A 94 -8.56 -13.12 -9.13
CA ARG A 94 -7.11 -13.01 -9.03
C ARG A 94 -6.57 -12.34 -10.29
N HIS A 95 -6.08 -11.13 -10.16
CA HIS A 95 -5.53 -10.34 -11.26
C HIS A 95 -4.05 -10.05 -10.98
N GLU A 96 -3.19 -10.61 -11.84
CA GLU A 96 -1.75 -10.37 -11.76
C GLU A 96 -1.43 -8.97 -12.29
N VAL A 97 -0.63 -8.22 -11.54
CA VAL A 97 -0.02 -6.96 -11.98
C VAL A 97 1.48 -7.15 -12.20
N LYS A 98 2.06 -6.30 -13.05
CA LYS A 98 3.50 -6.32 -13.35
C LYS A 98 4.09 -4.94 -13.17
N VAL A 99 5.27 -4.89 -12.56
CA VAL A 99 6.05 -3.65 -12.44
C VAL A 99 6.22 -2.98 -13.79
N GLY A 100 5.99 -1.67 -13.85
CA GLY A 100 6.10 -0.86 -15.05
C GLY A 100 4.99 -1.02 -16.08
N VAL A 101 4.01 -1.90 -15.85
CA VAL A 101 2.87 -2.12 -16.76
C VAL A 101 1.62 -1.46 -16.20
N GLN A 102 1.08 -0.49 -16.92
CA GLN A 102 -0.15 0.20 -16.55
C GLN A 102 -1.36 -0.73 -16.68
N LEU A 103 -2.32 -0.56 -15.76
CA LEU A 103 -3.63 -1.19 -15.81
C LEU A 103 -4.73 -0.20 -15.46
N HIS A 104 -5.96 -0.48 -15.90
CA HIS A 104 -7.13 0.33 -15.62
C HIS A 104 -8.10 -0.44 -14.71
N ILE A 105 -8.53 0.19 -13.62
CA ILE A 105 -9.51 -0.36 -12.68
C ILE A 105 -10.52 0.74 -12.36
N GLY A 106 -11.77 0.61 -12.83
CA GLY A 106 -12.74 1.69 -12.70
C GLY A 106 -12.25 2.98 -13.36
N SER A 107 -12.29 4.10 -12.65
CA SER A 107 -11.78 5.42 -13.07
C SER A 107 -10.26 5.62 -12.82
N TRP A 108 -9.54 4.57 -12.44
CA TRP A 108 -8.14 4.66 -12.06
C TRP A 108 -7.21 4.08 -13.13
N ILE A 109 -6.10 4.79 -13.38
CA ILE A 109 -4.90 4.26 -14.04
C ILE A 109 -3.88 3.96 -12.96
N ILE A 110 -3.37 2.74 -12.94
CA ILE A 110 -2.48 2.25 -11.89
C ILE A 110 -1.17 1.80 -12.53
N LEU A 111 -0.05 2.24 -11.97
CA LEU A 111 1.30 1.82 -12.35
C LEU A 111 2.00 1.21 -11.13
N PRO A 112 2.16 -0.12 -11.08
CA PRO A 112 2.98 -0.76 -10.07
C PRO A 112 4.47 -0.39 -10.27
N PHE A 113 5.21 -0.15 -9.18
CA PHE A 113 6.65 0.12 -9.21
C PHE A 113 7.38 -0.70 -8.15
N GLU A 114 8.67 -0.89 -8.34
CA GLU A 114 9.51 -1.69 -7.44
C GLU A 114 9.66 -1.04 -6.07
N THR A 115 9.61 -1.88 -5.03
CA THR A 115 9.95 -1.53 -3.66
C THR A 115 10.89 -2.59 -3.09
N GLU A 116 11.65 -2.23 -2.08
CA GLU A 116 12.65 -3.11 -1.46
C GLU A 116 12.17 -3.57 -0.07
N HIS A 117 11.70 -4.81 0.00
CA HIS A 117 11.20 -5.43 1.22
C HIS A 117 11.49 -6.93 1.25
N ASP A 118 11.43 -7.57 2.43
CA ASP A 118 11.62 -9.01 2.62
C ASP A 118 10.36 -9.83 2.29
N ALA A 119 9.81 -9.63 1.09
CA ALA A 119 8.63 -10.29 0.55
C ALA A 119 8.92 -10.92 -0.82
N ALA A 120 8.00 -11.74 -1.34
CA ALA A 120 8.22 -12.51 -2.57
C ALA A 120 8.36 -11.63 -3.82
N GLU A 121 7.52 -10.61 -3.97
CA GLU A 121 7.53 -9.69 -5.12
C GLU A 121 6.80 -8.38 -4.72
N PRO A 122 7.40 -7.58 -3.81
CA PRO A 122 6.75 -6.40 -3.24
C PRO A 122 6.69 -5.26 -4.24
N VAL A 123 5.60 -4.48 -4.21
CA VAL A 123 5.41 -3.32 -5.09
C VAL A 123 4.75 -2.16 -4.35
N GLY A 124 5.04 -0.93 -4.81
CA GLY A 124 4.22 0.24 -4.56
C GLY A 124 3.30 0.52 -5.76
N TYR A 125 2.37 1.44 -5.59
CA TYR A 125 1.40 1.82 -6.63
C TYR A 125 1.38 3.33 -6.83
N LEU A 126 1.58 3.77 -8.08
CA LEU A 126 1.22 5.12 -8.50
C LEU A 126 -0.17 5.05 -9.10
N LEU A 127 -1.12 5.78 -8.50
CA LEU A 127 -2.51 5.84 -8.94
C LEU A 127 -2.79 7.21 -9.56
N TYR A 128 -3.45 7.22 -10.70
CA TYR A 128 -3.97 8.43 -11.32
C TYR A 128 -5.48 8.30 -11.48
N SER A 129 -6.23 9.22 -10.89
CA SER A 129 -7.68 9.29 -11.05
C SER A 129 -8.03 10.08 -12.33
N LEU A 130 -8.78 9.47 -13.23
CA LEU A 130 -9.34 10.14 -14.40
C LEU A 130 -10.44 11.14 -14.02
N ALA A 131 -11.19 10.84 -12.94
CA ALA A 131 -12.28 11.69 -12.47
C ALA A 131 -11.79 12.92 -11.71
N ALA A 132 -10.79 12.75 -10.83
CA ALA A 132 -10.22 13.84 -10.04
C ALA A 132 -9.05 14.55 -10.75
N GLN A 133 -8.40 13.90 -11.73
CA GLN A 133 -7.16 14.35 -12.38
C GLN A 133 -6.01 14.56 -11.37
N GLU A 134 -5.98 13.75 -10.31
CA GLU A 134 -4.99 13.76 -9.26
C GLU A 134 -4.16 12.47 -9.25
N LYS A 135 -2.92 12.59 -8.77
CA LYS A 135 -2.00 11.46 -8.59
C LYS A 135 -1.81 11.17 -7.10
N LEU A 136 -1.90 9.89 -6.76
CA LEU A 136 -1.59 9.39 -5.43
C LEU A 136 -0.47 8.35 -5.52
N LEU A 137 0.57 8.52 -4.71
CA LEU A 137 1.61 7.53 -4.49
C LEU A 137 1.31 6.74 -3.23
N PHE A 138 1.33 5.42 -3.33
CA PHE A 138 1.20 4.50 -2.21
C PHE A 138 2.38 3.53 -2.15
N ALA A 139 3.14 3.58 -1.07
CA ALA A 139 4.22 2.64 -0.78
C ALA A 139 4.33 2.41 0.72
N THR A 140 4.31 1.16 1.11
CA THR A 140 4.50 0.73 2.49
C THR A 140 5.54 -0.37 2.55
N ASP A 141 6.09 -0.63 3.72
CA ASP A 141 7.05 -1.69 3.98
C ASP A 141 8.17 -1.74 2.93
N THR A 142 8.96 -0.67 2.90
CA THR A 142 10.13 -0.58 2.01
C THR A 142 11.23 0.24 2.66
N TYR A 143 12.49 -0.12 2.45
CA TYR A 143 13.59 0.72 2.89
C TYR A 143 14.11 1.65 1.77
N TYR A 144 13.68 1.41 0.52
CA TYR A 144 14.12 2.20 -0.63
C TYR A 144 13.12 2.15 -1.79
N ILE A 145 12.94 3.29 -2.46
CA ILE A 145 12.18 3.42 -3.70
C ILE A 145 13.12 4.02 -4.74
N PRO A 146 13.50 3.28 -5.81
CA PRO A 146 14.45 3.75 -6.83
C PRO A 146 13.86 4.83 -7.75
N ASN A 147 12.54 4.92 -7.82
CA ASN A 147 11.84 5.83 -8.73
C ASN A 147 11.68 7.24 -8.13
N THR A 148 11.64 8.24 -9.00
CA THR A 148 11.17 9.58 -8.69
C THR A 148 9.88 9.86 -9.45
N PHE A 149 8.99 10.65 -8.83
CA PHE A 149 7.66 10.94 -9.35
C PHE A 149 7.44 12.43 -9.48
N ARG A 150 6.56 12.85 -10.40
CA ARG A 150 6.27 14.26 -10.66
C ARG A 150 4.79 14.57 -10.48
N SER A 151 4.50 15.79 -10.03
CA SER A 151 3.15 16.31 -9.88
C SER A 151 2.30 15.39 -9.00
N LEU A 152 2.83 15.01 -7.85
CA LEU A 152 2.08 14.22 -6.86
C LEU A 152 1.13 15.14 -6.10
N ASN A 153 -0.13 14.72 -5.97
CA ASN A 153 -1.14 15.43 -5.17
C ASN A 153 -1.27 14.82 -3.78
N ILE A 154 -1.05 13.52 -3.65
CA ILE A 154 -1.10 12.79 -2.38
C ILE A 154 0.06 11.80 -2.32
N VAL A 155 0.73 11.75 -1.16
CA VAL A 155 1.80 10.78 -0.86
C VAL A 155 1.43 9.99 0.38
N MET A 156 1.30 8.68 0.22
CA MET A 156 1.10 7.72 1.29
C MET A 156 2.32 6.80 1.35
N VAL A 157 3.25 7.10 2.23
CA VAL A 157 4.46 6.29 2.45
C VAL A 157 4.61 5.97 3.93
N GLU A 158 5.18 4.80 4.24
CA GLU A 158 5.51 4.49 5.62
C GLU A 158 6.61 5.42 6.17
N CYS A 159 6.60 5.58 7.49
CA CYS A 159 7.71 6.15 8.26
C CYS A 159 7.83 5.35 9.55
N ASN A 160 8.61 4.29 9.54
CA ASN A 160 8.57 3.26 10.57
C ASN A 160 9.38 3.63 11.82
N TYR A 161 10.57 4.25 11.64
CA TYR A 161 11.46 4.55 12.75
C TYR A 161 12.32 5.81 12.54
N SER A 162 12.73 6.43 13.65
CA SER A 162 13.86 7.38 13.69
C SER A 162 15.11 6.64 14.13
N ARG A 163 16.24 6.88 13.47
CA ARG A 163 17.52 6.24 13.80
C ARG A 163 17.96 6.54 15.21
N ASP A 164 17.84 7.80 15.64
CA ASP A 164 18.25 8.24 16.98
C ASP A 164 17.44 7.56 18.07
N LEU A 165 16.09 7.53 17.94
CA LEU A 165 15.20 6.86 18.87
C LEU A 165 15.40 5.34 18.88
N LEU A 166 15.70 4.73 17.75
CA LEU A 166 16.01 3.32 17.65
C LEU A 166 17.29 2.99 18.44
N GLU A 167 18.34 3.79 18.28
CA GLU A 167 19.60 3.60 19.01
C GLU A 167 19.46 3.81 20.52
N GLU A 168 18.71 4.83 20.94
CA GLU A 168 18.37 5.07 22.34
C GLU A 168 17.61 3.89 22.94
N ASN A 169 16.62 3.35 22.24
CA ASN A 169 15.81 2.23 22.69
C ASN A 169 16.63 0.92 22.80
N ILE A 170 17.58 0.71 21.88
CA ILE A 170 18.51 -0.42 21.95
C ILE A 170 19.46 -0.27 23.15
N LYS A 171 20.07 0.90 23.33
CA LYS A 171 20.96 1.19 24.48
C LYS A 171 20.22 1.03 25.82
N ALA A 172 18.95 1.37 25.85
CA ALA A 172 18.08 1.24 27.03
C ALA A 172 17.52 -0.19 27.23
N GLY A 173 17.88 -1.16 26.36
CA GLY A 173 17.39 -2.54 26.44
C GLY A 173 15.90 -2.72 26.13
N ARG A 174 15.22 -1.71 25.56
CA ARG A 174 13.79 -1.76 25.21
C ARG A 174 13.54 -2.50 23.90
N ILE A 175 14.55 -2.53 23.01
CA ILE A 175 14.51 -3.22 21.72
C ILE A 175 15.73 -4.13 21.62
N LEU A 176 15.52 -5.38 21.19
CA LEU A 176 16.61 -6.31 20.94
C LEU A 176 17.44 -5.86 19.72
N GLY A 177 18.76 -5.82 19.87
CA GLY A 177 19.67 -5.40 18.79
C GLY A 177 19.55 -6.20 17.50
N LEU A 178 19.09 -7.45 17.56
CA LEU A 178 18.81 -8.30 16.41
C LEU A 178 17.71 -7.73 15.49
N LEU A 179 16.75 -6.98 16.04
CA LEU A 179 15.68 -6.34 15.26
C LEU A 179 16.19 -5.13 14.46
N LYS A 180 17.33 -4.53 14.85
CA LYS A 180 17.92 -3.37 14.16
C LYS A 180 18.20 -3.68 12.70
N SER A 181 18.86 -4.80 12.42
CA SER A 181 19.26 -5.17 11.04
C SER A 181 18.05 -5.41 10.14
N ARG A 182 16.96 -5.97 10.67
CA ARG A 182 15.71 -6.18 9.94
C ARG A 182 15.05 -4.84 9.63
N LEU A 183 14.83 -3.98 10.63
CA LEU A 183 14.23 -2.66 10.44
C LEU A 183 14.97 -1.83 9.39
N LEU A 184 16.31 -1.82 9.43
CA LEU A 184 17.15 -1.06 8.50
C LEU A 184 17.06 -1.55 7.05
N ARG A 185 16.66 -2.80 6.81
CA ARG A 185 16.60 -3.43 5.48
C ARG A 185 15.18 -3.59 4.93
N SER A 186 14.17 -3.34 5.76
CA SER A 186 12.78 -3.62 5.39
C SER A 186 11.88 -2.39 5.46
N HIS A 187 12.33 -1.31 6.13
CA HIS A 187 11.44 -0.17 6.39
C HIS A 187 12.13 1.18 6.23
N PHE A 188 11.35 2.19 5.87
CA PHE A 188 11.81 3.57 5.81
C PHE A 188 12.09 4.15 7.19
N SER A 189 13.28 4.70 7.34
CA SER A 189 13.58 5.64 8.43
C SER A 189 13.00 7.02 8.12
N LEU A 190 12.85 7.85 9.15
CA LEU A 190 12.48 9.25 8.99
C LEU A 190 13.42 9.99 8.02
N ASP A 191 14.72 9.68 8.03
CA ASP A 191 15.70 10.31 7.13
C ASP A 191 15.49 9.87 5.69
N ASN A 192 15.20 8.57 5.47
CA ASN A 192 14.89 8.04 4.14
C ASN A 192 13.61 8.68 3.58
N VAL A 193 12.57 8.83 4.41
CA VAL A 193 11.34 9.54 4.01
C VAL A 193 11.63 10.98 3.62
N LYS A 194 12.39 11.73 4.44
CA LYS A 194 12.79 13.12 4.10
C LYS A 194 13.54 13.18 2.78
N GLY A 195 14.51 12.29 2.57
CA GLY A 195 15.26 12.20 1.32
C GLY A 195 14.38 11.89 0.11
N PHE A 196 13.46 10.93 0.27
CA PHE A 196 12.49 10.58 -0.77
C PHE A 196 11.57 11.76 -1.12
N LEU A 197 10.99 12.43 -0.12
CA LEU A 197 10.13 13.60 -0.35
C LEU A 197 10.88 14.75 -1.03
N ALA A 198 12.13 15.00 -0.64
CA ALA A 198 12.96 16.03 -1.26
C ALA A 198 13.37 15.74 -2.71
N ALA A 199 13.41 14.45 -3.11
CA ALA A 199 13.76 14.03 -4.46
C ALA A 199 12.56 14.05 -5.44
N ASN A 200 11.35 14.25 -4.93
CA ASN A 200 10.12 14.21 -5.71
C ASN A 200 9.49 15.60 -5.90
N ASP A 201 8.75 15.77 -6.99
CA ASP A 201 7.99 17.01 -7.21
C ASP A 201 6.66 16.94 -6.43
N LEU A 202 6.62 17.70 -5.35
CA LEU A 202 5.48 17.83 -4.43
C LEU A 202 4.79 19.21 -4.55
N SER A 203 5.03 19.95 -5.63
CA SER A 203 4.45 21.28 -5.83
C SER A 203 2.92 21.31 -5.81
N GLU A 204 2.30 20.21 -6.22
CA GLU A 204 0.84 20.00 -6.23
C GLU A 204 0.33 19.21 -5.01
N CYS A 205 1.23 18.84 -4.07
CA CYS A 205 0.87 17.98 -2.94
C CYS A 205 0.09 18.76 -1.85
N ARG A 206 -0.91 18.13 -1.27
CA ARG A 206 -1.81 18.69 -0.26
C ARG A 206 -1.96 17.81 0.98
#